data_e1a94b1f885ff13188d8c5974258c6a0
#
_entry.id   e1a94b1f885ff13188d8c5974258c6a0
#
_cell.length_a   1.000
_cell.length_b   1.000
_cell.length_c   1.000
_cell.angle_alpha   90.00
_cell.angle_beta   90.00
_cell.angle_gamma   90.00
#
_symmetry.space_group_name_H-M   'P 1'
#
loop_
_entity.id
_entity.type
_entity.pdbx_description
1 polymer ?
#
loop_
_entity_poly.entity_id
_entity_poly.type
_entity_poly.pdbx_seq_one_letter_code
_entity_poly.pdbx_strand_id
1 'polypeptide(L)'
;MKNAYELAENILKSKPDKNIELKSSDSFASIELYGTSACKKVQDTEFCECFHLENESGTGMITLYHVFPGIDLVYNDMHMEYCNKEQKPASSVMEINYCMEGRCECVFEQNEYGYIAAGDLSFCSLKKTGHVSEFPTSRYHGITITLDFSMITDEMKRILQLLSVNLEKISNISKTHSFTIIRANQSIEHIFLELYKVPEEIRYGYIRVKILELLLVLTGFDLNNSEHVYFSDVQIDAIKQVHAFLKGHYRGHYTIEELSVRFKMSPTVLKKCFKGVYGNSVYAYMKKYRLQMAERLLKENKLTIGEIALQIGYQNPNKFTSAFRTEYGMTPTEYRKKKTQESLNG
;
A
#
# COMPACT_ATOMS: atom_id res chain seq x y z
N MET A 1 -15.78 -2.67 -5.77
CA MET A 1 -14.43 -2.41 -6.27
C MET A 1 -13.87 -3.75 -6.74
N LYS A 2 -13.45 -3.87 -8.00
CA LYS A 2 -12.78 -5.08 -8.47
C LYS A 2 -11.43 -5.17 -7.79
N ASN A 3 -11.11 -6.31 -7.23
CA ASN A 3 -9.86 -6.60 -6.55
C ASN A 3 -8.72 -6.62 -7.59
N ALA A 4 -7.50 -6.23 -7.23
CA ALA A 4 -6.33 -6.31 -8.13
C ALA A 4 -6.10 -7.74 -8.64
N TYR A 5 -6.56 -8.75 -7.91
CA TYR A 5 -6.62 -10.14 -8.35
C TYR A 5 -7.52 -10.34 -9.57
N GLU A 6 -8.73 -9.74 -9.58
CA GLU A 6 -9.60 -9.74 -10.77
C GLU A 6 -9.00 -8.93 -11.92
N LEU A 7 -8.22 -7.89 -11.60
CA LEU A 7 -7.49 -7.11 -12.59
C LEU A 7 -6.37 -7.96 -13.22
N ALA A 8 -5.59 -8.66 -12.41
CA ALA A 8 -4.54 -9.57 -12.89
C ALA A 8 -5.11 -10.75 -13.69
N GLU A 9 -6.22 -11.37 -13.24
CA GLU A 9 -6.90 -12.43 -14.01
C GLU A 9 -7.48 -11.94 -15.33
N ASN A 10 -7.99 -10.70 -15.39
CA ASN A 10 -8.49 -10.13 -16.64
C ASN A 10 -7.37 -9.79 -17.61
N ILE A 11 -6.20 -9.33 -17.10
CA ILE A 11 -4.99 -9.09 -17.90
C ILE A 11 -4.50 -10.41 -18.53
N LEU A 12 -4.58 -11.53 -17.81
CA LEU A 12 -4.20 -12.86 -18.29
C LEU A 12 -5.05 -13.37 -19.46
N LYS A 13 -6.23 -12.78 -19.70
CA LYS A 13 -7.19 -13.20 -20.74
C LYS A 13 -7.18 -12.33 -22.00
N SER A 14 -6.50 -11.16 -22.02
CA SER A 14 -6.51 -10.25 -23.16
C SER A 14 -5.30 -10.41 -24.07
N LYS A 15 -5.53 -10.36 -25.39
CA LYS A 15 -4.45 -10.32 -26.40
C LYS A 15 -4.23 -8.86 -26.81
N PRO A 16 -2.99 -8.34 -26.77
CA PRO A 16 -2.69 -6.98 -27.21
C PRO A 16 -2.71 -6.85 -28.74
N ASP A 17 -3.14 -5.69 -29.21
CA ASP A 17 -3.08 -5.30 -30.61
C ASP A 17 -1.62 -5.04 -31.03
N LYS A 18 -1.19 -5.71 -32.09
CA LYS A 18 0.17 -5.62 -32.63
C LYS A 18 0.29 -4.40 -33.50
N ASN A 19 0.80 -3.28 -33.09
CA ASN A 19 1.41 -2.28 -34.00
C ASN A 19 1.85 -0.99 -33.30
N ILE A 20 2.88 -1.04 -32.47
CA ILE A 20 3.82 0.08 -32.25
C ILE A 20 5.07 -0.55 -31.61
N GLU A 21 6.17 -0.61 -32.38
CA GLU A 21 7.48 -1.05 -31.85
C GLU A 21 8.08 0.05 -30.97
N LEU A 22 7.94 -0.06 -29.66
CA LEU A 22 8.83 0.56 -28.71
C LEU A 22 9.72 -0.55 -28.16
N LYS A 23 11.01 -0.52 -28.43
CA LYS A 23 11.96 -1.52 -27.96
C LYS A 23 12.00 -1.51 -26.44
N SER A 24 11.63 -2.62 -25.84
CA SER A 24 11.49 -2.85 -24.38
C SER A 24 12.82 -2.94 -23.61
N SER A 25 13.97 -2.68 -24.25
CA SER A 25 15.28 -2.96 -23.67
C SER A 25 15.81 -1.93 -22.66
N ASP A 26 15.10 -0.81 -22.45
CA ASP A 26 15.65 0.35 -21.73
C ASP A 26 14.81 0.78 -20.51
N SER A 27 13.98 -0.11 -19.93
CA SER A 27 13.24 0.18 -18.71
C SER A 27 14.03 -0.23 -17.48
N PHE A 28 14.19 0.69 -16.55
CA PHE A 28 14.94 0.50 -15.31
C PHE A 28 14.13 -0.20 -14.20
N ALA A 29 12.81 -0.09 -14.22
CA ALA A 29 11.94 -0.56 -13.14
C ALA A 29 11.64 -2.07 -13.19
N SER A 30 12.39 -2.82 -13.99
CA SER A 30 12.30 -4.28 -14.08
C SER A 30 12.62 -4.98 -12.73
N ILE A 31 12.71 -6.29 -12.78
CA ILE A 31 13.13 -7.24 -11.73
C ILE A 31 14.15 -6.68 -10.70
N GLU A 32 15.03 -5.76 -11.09
CA GLU A 32 16.07 -5.20 -10.20
C GLU A 32 15.50 -4.40 -9.02
N LEU A 33 14.33 -3.77 -9.16
CA LEU A 33 13.67 -3.05 -8.05
C LEU A 33 12.83 -3.96 -7.15
N TYR A 34 12.21 -4.98 -7.74
CA TYR A 34 11.25 -5.86 -7.08
C TYR A 34 11.71 -7.32 -7.07
N GLY A 35 12.85 -7.62 -7.72
CA GLY A 35 13.44 -8.94 -7.77
C GLY A 35 13.92 -9.38 -6.40
N THR A 36 13.18 -10.26 -5.76
CA THR A 36 13.60 -10.99 -4.58
C THR A 36 13.60 -12.47 -4.91
N SER A 37 14.32 -13.28 -4.15
CA SER A 37 14.24 -14.75 -4.23
C SER A 37 12.81 -15.29 -4.05
N ALA A 38 11.93 -14.48 -3.47
CA ALA A 38 10.51 -14.76 -3.25
C ALA A 38 9.59 -14.24 -4.39
N CYS A 39 10.16 -13.67 -5.46
CA CYS A 39 9.41 -13.07 -6.55
C CYS A 39 9.37 -14.01 -7.76
N LYS A 40 8.18 -14.34 -8.21
CA LYS A 40 7.95 -15.14 -9.43
C LYS A 40 7.29 -14.31 -10.49
N LYS A 41 7.95 -14.12 -11.65
CA LYS A 41 7.35 -13.51 -12.82
C LYS A 41 6.28 -14.44 -13.38
N VAL A 42 5.04 -13.99 -13.41
CA VAL A 42 3.87 -14.78 -13.87
C VAL A 42 3.35 -14.35 -15.23
N GLN A 43 3.68 -13.11 -15.65
CA GLN A 43 3.38 -12.61 -16.98
C GLN A 43 4.50 -11.70 -17.47
N ASP A 44 4.79 -11.79 -18.75
CA ASP A 44 5.78 -10.97 -19.45
C ASP A 44 5.26 -10.67 -20.85
N THR A 45 4.95 -9.41 -21.09
CA THR A 45 4.57 -8.88 -22.41
C THR A 45 5.39 -7.63 -22.69
N GLU A 46 5.45 -7.20 -23.94
CA GLU A 46 6.16 -5.97 -24.32
C GLU A 46 5.79 -4.74 -23.47
N PHE A 47 4.62 -4.74 -22.87
CA PHE A 47 4.06 -3.58 -22.19
C PHE A 47 3.81 -3.78 -20.70
N CYS A 48 3.74 -5.00 -20.23
CA CYS A 48 3.31 -5.30 -18.87
C CYS A 48 4.01 -6.53 -18.35
N GLU A 49 4.55 -6.41 -17.15
CA GLU A 49 5.12 -7.50 -16.38
C GLU A 49 4.32 -7.69 -15.09
N CYS A 50 4.00 -8.94 -14.74
CA CYS A 50 3.33 -9.28 -13.49
C CYS A 50 4.22 -10.17 -12.64
N PHE A 51 4.31 -9.83 -11.35
CA PHE A 51 5.12 -10.55 -10.37
C PHE A 51 4.25 -10.98 -9.20
N HIS A 52 4.31 -12.26 -8.86
CA HIS A 52 3.76 -12.81 -7.63
C HIS A 52 4.86 -12.88 -6.57
N LEU A 53 4.60 -12.30 -5.41
CA LEU A 53 5.49 -12.32 -4.25
C LEU A 53 4.87 -13.20 -3.17
N GLU A 54 5.73 -13.97 -2.50
CA GLU A 54 5.31 -14.81 -1.38
C GLU A 54 6.44 -14.90 -0.36
N ASN A 55 6.11 -14.71 0.91
CA ASN A 55 7.01 -14.95 2.03
C ASN A 55 6.21 -15.45 3.24
N GLU A 56 6.87 -15.68 4.36
CA GLU A 56 6.26 -16.17 5.59
C GLU A 56 5.16 -15.26 6.16
N SER A 57 5.14 -13.97 5.79
CA SER A 57 4.17 -12.99 6.26
C SER A 57 2.93 -12.87 5.37
N GLY A 58 2.96 -13.42 4.16
CA GLY A 58 1.84 -13.39 3.24
C GLY A 58 2.22 -13.36 1.76
N THR A 59 1.32 -12.84 0.94
CA THR A 59 1.45 -12.79 -0.52
C THR A 59 1.24 -11.38 -1.05
N GLY A 60 1.79 -11.11 -2.25
CA GLY A 60 1.60 -9.86 -2.96
C GLY A 60 1.58 -10.05 -4.47
N MET A 61 1.03 -9.05 -5.16
CA MET A 61 1.06 -8.96 -6.61
C MET A 61 1.57 -7.57 -7.02
N ILE A 62 2.51 -7.57 -7.94
CA ILE A 62 3.01 -6.35 -8.59
C ILE A 62 2.69 -6.44 -10.07
N THR A 63 2.09 -5.39 -10.63
CA THR A 63 1.86 -5.26 -12.08
C THR A 63 2.55 -4.00 -12.56
N LEU A 64 3.59 -4.18 -13.37
CA LEU A 64 4.44 -3.12 -13.91
C LEU A 64 4.05 -2.83 -15.36
N TYR A 65 3.82 -1.57 -15.69
CA TYR A 65 3.61 -1.07 -17.05
C TYR A 65 4.75 -0.15 -17.47
N HIS A 66 5.39 -0.46 -18.60
CA HIS A 66 6.36 0.41 -19.25
C HIS A 66 5.62 1.50 -20.04
N VAL A 67 5.52 2.69 -19.47
CA VAL A 67 4.67 3.77 -20.01
C VAL A 67 5.39 4.58 -21.08
N PHE A 68 6.58 5.08 -20.74
CA PHE A 68 7.50 5.80 -21.61
C PHE A 68 8.95 5.47 -21.24
N PRO A 69 9.95 5.69 -22.10
CA PRO A 69 11.34 5.54 -21.72
C PRO A 69 11.66 6.31 -20.43
N GLY A 70 12.09 5.61 -19.39
CA GLY A 70 12.36 6.15 -18.05
C GLY A 70 11.13 6.45 -17.20
N ILE A 71 9.92 6.06 -17.62
CA ILE A 71 8.69 6.26 -16.85
C ILE A 71 7.88 4.97 -16.81
N ASP A 72 7.75 4.40 -15.63
CA ASP A 72 6.96 3.20 -15.42
C ASP A 72 5.83 3.45 -14.41
N LEU A 73 4.77 2.65 -14.51
CA LEU A 73 3.66 2.62 -13.58
C LEU A 73 3.51 1.23 -12.99
N VAL A 74 3.40 1.17 -11.66
CA VAL A 74 3.35 -0.08 -10.90
C VAL A 74 2.09 -0.12 -10.04
N TYR A 75 1.26 -1.13 -10.23
CA TYR A 75 0.20 -1.45 -9.29
C TYR A 75 0.75 -2.41 -8.24
N ASN A 76 0.55 -2.07 -6.99
CA ASN A 76 0.94 -2.87 -5.84
C ASN A 76 -0.32 -3.37 -5.12
N ASP A 77 -0.40 -4.67 -4.86
CA ASP A 77 -1.44 -5.29 -4.03
C ASP A 77 -0.79 -6.27 -3.05
N MET A 78 -0.51 -5.79 -1.84
CA MET A 78 0.23 -6.51 -0.83
C MET A 78 -0.71 -6.96 0.29
N HIS A 79 -0.71 -8.26 0.56
CA HIS A 79 -1.39 -8.93 1.68
C HIS A 79 -0.33 -9.63 2.55
N MET A 80 0.65 -8.87 3.02
CA MET A 80 1.82 -9.33 3.76
C MET A 80 2.28 -8.26 4.75
N GLU A 81 3.12 -8.61 5.71
CA GLU A 81 3.65 -7.67 6.69
C GLU A 81 4.88 -6.91 6.16
N TYR A 82 5.65 -7.52 5.26
CA TYR A 82 6.82 -6.90 4.66
C TYR A 82 7.18 -7.50 3.29
N CYS A 83 7.93 -6.71 2.51
CA CYS A 83 8.52 -7.12 1.24
C CYS A 83 9.98 -6.64 1.19
N ASN A 84 10.91 -7.56 0.90
CA ASN A 84 12.33 -7.24 0.74
C ASN A 84 12.61 -6.68 -0.66
N LYS A 85 13.47 -5.68 -0.74
CA LYS A 85 14.05 -5.15 -1.99
C LYS A 85 15.52 -5.57 -2.03
N GLU A 86 15.94 -6.39 -2.99
CA GLU A 86 17.30 -6.93 -3.02
C GLU A 86 18.36 -5.93 -3.53
N GLN A 87 17.98 -5.00 -4.40
CA GLN A 87 18.93 -4.07 -4.99
C GLN A 87 18.51 -2.61 -4.87
N LYS A 88 19.49 -1.74 -4.71
CA LYS A 88 19.30 -0.29 -4.86
C LYS A 88 19.61 0.10 -6.30
N PRO A 89 18.76 0.93 -6.93
CA PRO A 89 19.03 1.42 -8.26
C PRO A 89 20.35 2.22 -8.31
N ALA A 90 21.12 2.01 -9.37
CA ALA A 90 22.39 2.71 -9.60
C ALA A 90 22.18 4.19 -9.95
N SER A 91 21.06 4.52 -10.61
CA SER A 91 20.68 5.85 -11.05
C SER A 91 19.88 6.62 -10.02
N SER A 92 19.66 7.91 -10.26
CA SER A 92 18.79 8.75 -9.44
C SER A 92 17.34 8.57 -9.91
N VAL A 93 16.68 7.57 -9.38
CA VAL A 93 15.27 7.28 -9.65
C VAL A 93 14.40 7.90 -8.57
N MET A 94 13.33 8.55 -9.00
CA MET A 94 12.28 9.08 -8.12
C MET A 94 11.06 8.17 -8.20
N GLU A 95 10.50 7.84 -7.03
CA GLU A 95 9.19 7.21 -6.91
C GLU A 95 8.14 8.21 -6.45
N ILE A 96 6.99 8.15 -7.08
CA ILE A 96 5.76 8.83 -6.68
C ILE A 96 4.77 7.73 -6.29
N ASN A 97 4.41 7.63 -5.00
CA ASN A 97 3.53 6.59 -4.51
C ASN A 97 2.20 7.18 -4.06
N TYR A 98 1.10 6.60 -4.53
CA TYR A 98 -0.24 6.91 -4.05
C TYR A 98 -0.82 5.69 -3.35
N CYS A 99 -1.20 5.85 -2.08
CA CYS A 99 -1.81 4.79 -1.29
C CYS A 99 -3.34 4.82 -1.44
N MET A 100 -3.92 3.73 -1.96
CA MET A 100 -5.37 3.53 -2.05
C MET A 100 -5.94 2.93 -0.78
N GLU A 101 -5.23 1.93 -0.20
CA GLU A 101 -5.69 1.19 0.97
C GLU A 101 -4.49 0.69 1.77
N GLY A 102 -4.66 0.60 3.09
CA GLY A 102 -3.63 0.09 3.98
C GLY A 102 -2.62 1.15 4.39
N ARG A 103 -1.39 0.71 4.65
CA ARG A 103 -0.28 1.58 5.07
C ARG A 103 1.04 0.99 4.63
N CYS A 104 1.99 1.88 4.29
CA CYS A 104 3.37 1.53 4.04
C CYS A 104 4.29 2.35 4.94
N GLU A 105 5.24 1.68 5.57
CA GLU A 105 6.31 2.32 6.33
C GLU A 105 7.39 2.84 5.39
N CYS A 106 7.86 4.04 5.64
CA CYS A 106 8.91 4.69 4.91
C CYS A 106 10.02 5.08 5.88
N VAL A 107 11.22 4.60 5.62
CA VAL A 107 12.40 4.88 6.43
C VAL A 107 13.18 6.02 5.80
N PHE A 108 13.50 7.04 6.60
CA PHE A 108 14.25 8.24 6.19
C PHE A 108 15.72 8.16 6.61
N GLU A 109 16.50 9.12 6.13
CA GLU A 109 17.84 9.39 6.68
C GLU A 109 17.72 9.72 8.18
N GLN A 110 18.69 9.30 8.97
CA GLN A 110 18.74 9.49 10.45
C GLN A 110 17.77 8.62 11.27
N ASN A 111 17.30 7.50 10.71
CA ASN A 111 16.39 6.60 11.41
C ASN A 111 15.07 7.27 11.86
N GLU A 112 14.54 8.13 11.01
CA GLU A 112 13.20 8.64 11.15
C GLU A 112 12.22 7.83 10.29
N TYR A 113 11.00 7.64 10.78
CA TYR A 113 9.96 6.85 10.13
C TYR A 113 8.73 7.68 9.83
N GLY A 114 8.20 7.50 8.63
CA GLY A 114 6.90 8.02 8.24
C GLY A 114 6.02 6.92 7.67
N TYR A 115 4.73 7.18 7.60
CA TYR A 115 3.76 6.20 7.15
C TYR A 115 2.83 6.80 6.11
N ILE A 116 2.82 6.21 4.92
CA ILE A 116 1.85 6.53 3.88
C ILE A 116 0.54 5.84 4.24
N ALA A 117 -0.56 6.57 4.22
CA ALA A 117 -1.91 6.08 4.47
C ALA A 117 -2.81 6.26 3.25
N ALA A 118 -3.99 5.65 3.26
CA ALA A 118 -4.97 5.80 2.20
C ALA A 118 -5.27 7.29 1.91
N GLY A 119 -5.12 7.69 0.65
CA GLY A 119 -5.23 9.05 0.15
C GLY A 119 -3.98 9.92 0.30
N ASP A 120 -2.85 9.35 0.77
CA ASP A 120 -1.58 10.05 0.79
C ASP A 120 -0.80 9.82 -0.50
N LEU A 121 -0.08 10.84 -0.90
CA LEU A 121 0.90 10.84 -1.98
C LEU A 121 2.28 11.00 -1.38
N SER A 122 3.24 10.22 -1.81
CA SER A 122 4.63 10.39 -1.40
C SER A 122 5.57 10.51 -2.57
N PHE A 123 6.67 11.21 -2.32
CA PHE A 123 7.77 11.39 -3.26
C PHE A 123 9.05 10.92 -2.57
N CYS A 124 9.79 10.02 -3.18
CA CYS A 124 11.05 9.56 -2.63
C CYS A 124 12.12 9.34 -3.71
N SER A 125 13.38 9.50 -3.31
CA SER A 125 14.52 9.09 -4.11
C SER A 125 14.96 7.70 -3.70
N LEU A 126 15.00 6.76 -4.64
CA LEU A 126 15.37 5.36 -4.37
C LEU A 126 16.80 5.18 -3.85
N LYS A 127 17.70 6.14 -4.10
CA LYS A 127 19.05 6.09 -3.51
C LYS A 127 19.07 6.10 -1.98
N LYS A 128 17.97 6.61 -1.38
CA LYS A 128 17.86 6.91 0.04
C LYS A 128 16.86 6.01 0.78
N THR A 129 16.18 5.09 0.07
CA THR A 129 15.20 4.17 0.66
C THR A 129 15.86 2.93 1.26
N GLY A 130 15.23 2.36 2.28
CA GLY A 130 15.64 1.10 2.90
C GLY A 130 15.48 -0.11 1.98
N HIS A 131 16.03 -1.26 2.37
CA HIS A 131 15.93 -2.52 1.65
C HIS A 131 14.62 -3.27 1.90
N VAL A 132 13.80 -2.81 2.85
CA VAL A 132 12.55 -3.46 3.25
C VAL A 132 11.43 -2.44 3.19
N SER A 133 10.31 -2.84 2.59
CA SER A 133 9.03 -2.13 2.70
C SER A 133 8.18 -2.87 3.72
N GLU A 134 7.77 -2.21 4.80
CA GLU A 134 6.89 -2.78 5.82
C GLU A 134 5.46 -2.28 5.67
N PHE A 135 4.50 -3.18 5.89
CA PHE A 135 3.06 -2.91 5.80
C PHE A 135 2.42 -3.18 7.17
N PRO A 136 2.37 -2.18 8.07
CA PRO A 136 1.95 -2.37 9.48
C PRO A 136 0.54 -2.94 9.66
N THR A 137 -0.30 -2.81 8.64
CA THR A 137 -1.67 -3.36 8.64
C THR A 137 -1.79 -4.68 7.88
N SER A 138 -0.66 -5.29 7.48
CA SER A 138 -0.58 -6.48 6.62
C SER A 138 -1.35 -6.31 5.30
N ARG A 139 -1.54 -5.06 4.88
CA ARG A 139 -2.22 -4.69 3.64
C ARG A 139 -1.68 -3.35 3.12
N TYR A 140 -1.34 -3.35 1.85
CA TYR A 140 -1.04 -2.14 1.10
C TYR A 140 -1.51 -2.30 -0.33
N HIS A 141 -2.35 -1.38 -0.78
CA HIS A 141 -2.82 -1.30 -2.14
C HIS A 141 -2.57 0.11 -2.65
N GLY A 142 -1.82 0.25 -3.75
CA GLY A 142 -1.43 1.55 -4.25
C GLY A 142 -0.84 1.51 -5.64
N ILE A 143 -0.54 2.70 -6.16
CA ILE A 143 0.14 2.90 -7.42
C ILE A 143 1.47 3.59 -7.15
N THR A 144 2.53 3.06 -7.74
CA THR A 144 3.85 3.70 -7.78
C THR A 144 4.15 4.12 -9.22
N ILE A 145 4.66 5.33 -9.40
CA ILE A 145 5.21 5.80 -10.65
C ILE A 145 6.68 6.03 -10.45
N THR A 146 7.52 5.41 -11.25
CA THR A 146 8.96 5.59 -11.23
C THR A 146 9.39 6.53 -12.35
N LEU A 147 10.26 7.47 -12.03
CA LEU A 147 10.86 8.42 -12.96
C LEU A 147 12.38 8.26 -12.92
N ASP A 148 12.95 7.61 -13.93
CA ASP A 148 14.39 7.63 -14.15
C ASP A 148 14.74 8.76 -15.12
N PHE A 149 15.16 9.89 -14.55
CA PHE A 149 15.48 11.08 -15.33
C PHE A 149 16.63 10.88 -16.30
N SER A 150 17.48 9.87 -16.11
CA SER A 150 18.60 9.55 -17.02
C SER A 150 18.15 8.82 -18.27
N MET A 151 17.00 8.11 -18.19
CA MET A 151 16.43 7.31 -19.29
C MET A 151 15.39 8.07 -20.09
N ILE A 152 14.92 9.24 -19.63
CA ILE A 152 13.96 10.06 -20.38
C ILE A 152 14.61 10.60 -21.64
N THR A 153 14.15 10.15 -22.81
CA THR A 153 14.70 10.53 -24.11
C THR A 153 14.46 12.00 -24.44
N ASP A 154 15.26 12.57 -25.34
CA ASP A 154 15.08 13.96 -25.78
C ASP A 154 13.78 14.18 -26.52
N GLU A 155 13.27 13.17 -27.21
CA GLU A 155 11.94 13.20 -27.80
C GLU A 155 10.85 13.33 -26.72
N MET A 156 10.93 12.52 -25.66
CA MET A 156 10.00 12.60 -24.54
C MET A 156 10.09 13.95 -23.82
N LYS A 157 11.29 14.48 -23.62
CA LYS A 157 11.49 15.84 -23.06
C LYS A 157 10.79 16.91 -23.88
N ARG A 158 10.86 16.82 -25.23
CA ARG A 158 10.14 17.76 -26.13
C ARG A 158 8.62 17.66 -25.97
N ILE A 159 8.06 16.44 -25.90
CA ILE A 159 6.62 16.23 -25.67
C ILE A 159 6.21 16.86 -24.34
N LEU A 160 6.94 16.58 -23.26
CA LEU A 160 6.66 17.13 -21.93
C LEU A 160 6.75 18.66 -21.92
N GLN A 161 7.72 19.23 -22.64
CA GLN A 161 7.88 20.68 -22.77
C GLN A 161 6.71 21.32 -23.53
N LEU A 162 6.23 20.69 -24.61
CA LEU A 162 5.02 21.14 -25.35
C LEU A 162 3.78 21.15 -24.44
N LEU A 163 3.70 20.22 -23.50
CA LEU A 163 2.63 20.14 -22.50
C LEU A 163 2.88 21.06 -21.27
N SER A 164 3.93 21.90 -21.31
CA SER A 164 4.32 22.77 -20.19
C SER A 164 4.68 22.00 -18.90
N VAL A 165 5.08 20.75 -19.00
CA VAL A 165 5.58 19.95 -17.88
C VAL A 165 7.02 20.35 -17.55
N ASN A 166 7.28 20.75 -16.33
CA ASN A 166 8.61 21.12 -15.85
C ASN A 166 9.27 19.97 -15.09
N LEU A 167 10.04 19.14 -15.81
CA LEU A 167 10.75 17.99 -15.22
C LEU A 167 11.79 18.40 -14.16
N GLU A 168 12.43 19.58 -14.31
CA GLU A 168 13.40 20.06 -13.33
C GLU A 168 12.71 20.36 -11.99
N LYS A 169 11.55 21.01 -12.03
CA LYS A 169 10.75 21.26 -10.82
C LYS A 169 10.35 19.95 -10.15
N ILE A 170 9.88 18.96 -10.92
CA ILE A 170 9.52 17.63 -10.40
C ILE A 170 10.77 16.94 -9.81
N SER A 171 11.90 16.93 -10.52
CA SER A 171 13.16 16.34 -10.03
C SER A 171 13.63 17.00 -8.73
N ASN A 172 13.43 18.30 -8.57
CA ASN A 172 13.86 19.03 -7.38
C ASN A 172 13.07 18.65 -6.11
N ILE A 173 11.85 18.10 -6.26
CA ILE A 173 11.08 17.56 -5.13
C ILE A 173 11.91 16.50 -4.38
N SER A 174 12.50 15.56 -5.10
CA SER A 174 13.30 14.48 -4.50
C SER A 174 14.72 14.88 -4.10
N LYS A 175 15.21 16.02 -4.61
CA LYS A 175 16.55 16.55 -4.25
C LYS A 175 16.52 17.33 -2.95
N THR A 176 15.46 18.12 -2.73
CA THR A 176 15.32 18.98 -1.56
C THR A 176 14.98 18.17 -0.31
N HIS A 177 14.14 17.15 -0.46
CA HIS A 177 13.75 16.24 0.62
C HIS A 177 13.91 14.80 0.15
N SER A 178 14.61 13.98 0.93
CA SER A 178 14.83 12.55 0.61
C SER A 178 13.53 11.81 0.45
N PHE A 179 12.51 12.25 1.17
CA PHE A 179 11.16 11.72 1.19
C PHE A 179 10.16 12.80 1.61
N THR A 180 9.01 12.84 0.98
CA THR A 180 7.93 13.79 1.30
C THR A 180 6.59 13.05 1.23
N ILE A 181 5.75 13.18 2.27
CA ILE A 181 4.37 12.68 2.27
C ILE A 181 3.44 13.88 2.31
N ILE A 182 2.43 13.88 1.44
CA ILE A 182 1.38 14.90 1.41
C ILE A 182 0.01 14.24 1.30
N ARG A 183 -1.02 14.93 1.73
CA ARG A 183 -2.39 14.53 1.42
C ARG A 183 -2.70 14.89 -0.03
N ALA A 184 -3.08 13.93 -0.85
CA ALA A 184 -3.49 14.19 -2.22
C ALA A 184 -4.73 15.11 -2.24
N ASN A 185 -4.70 16.12 -3.10
CA ASN A 185 -5.88 16.93 -3.38
C ASN A 185 -6.82 16.20 -4.36
N GLN A 186 -8.05 16.73 -4.54
CA GLN A 186 -9.05 16.09 -5.40
C GLN A 186 -8.58 15.85 -6.82
N SER A 187 -7.76 16.74 -7.40
CA SER A 187 -7.27 16.58 -8.78
C SER A 187 -6.30 15.43 -8.89
N ILE A 188 -5.40 15.28 -7.93
CA ILE A 188 -4.44 14.16 -7.88
C ILE A 188 -5.16 12.85 -7.57
N GLU A 189 -6.04 12.85 -6.56
CA GLU A 189 -6.84 11.68 -6.19
C GLU A 189 -7.66 11.15 -7.35
N HIS A 190 -8.30 12.05 -8.12
CA HIS A 190 -9.08 11.72 -9.31
C HIS A 190 -8.25 10.94 -10.35
N ILE A 191 -7.03 11.40 -10.66
CA ILE A 191 -6.15 10.75 -11.63
C ILE A 191 -5.87 9.30 -11.21
N PHE A 192 -5.50 9.07 -9.94
CA PHE A 192 -5.22 7.73 -9.45
C PHE A 192 -6.46 6.84 -9.39
N LEU A 193 -7.61 7.38 -9.00
CA LEU A 193 -8.88 6.63 -8.98
C LEU A 193 -9.32 6.18 -10.38
N GLU A 194 -9.05 7.00 -11.41
CA GLU A 194 -9.36 6.63 -12.78
C GLU A 194 -8.44 5.55 -13.32
N LEU A 195 -7.15 5.53 -12.94
CA LEU A 195 -6.22 4.46 -13.31
C LEU A 195 -6.70 3.07 -12.88
N TYR A 196 -7.51 2.94 -11.84
CA TYR A 196 -8.13 1.67 -11.42
C TYR A 196 -9.40 1.29 -12.20
N LYS A 197 -10.00 2.20 -12.94
CA LYS A 197 -11.29 2.00 -13.62
C LYS A 197 -11.17 1.86 -15.13
N VAL A 198 -9.95 1.79 -15.64
CA VAL A 198 -9.69 1.81 -17.09
C VAL A 198 -10.23 0.55 -17.76
N PRO A 199 -11.03 0.69 -18.83
CA PRO A 199 -11.37 -0.42 -19.71
C PRO A 199 -10.11 -1.05 -20.32
N GLU A 200 -10.14 -2.37 -20.48
CA GLU A 200 -8.97 -3.13 -20.93
C GLU A 200 -8.51 -2.73 -22.33
N GLU A 201 -9.48 -2.49 -23.19
CA GLU A 201 -9.24 -2.19 -24.61
C GLU A 201 -8.45 -0.91 -24.85
N ILE A 202 -8.52 0.06 -23.94
CA ILE A 202 -7.83 1.36 -24.07
C ILE A 202 -6.76 1.57 -22.99
N ARG A 203 -6.51 0.57 -22.16
CA ARG A 203 -5.68 0.71 -20.93
C ARG A 203 -4.34 1.36 -21.18
N TYR A 204 -3.64 0.92 -22.21
CA TYR A 204 -2.31 1.41 -22.55
C TYR A 204 -2.28 2.90 -22.86
N GLY A 205 -3.10 3.33 -23.80
CA GLY A 205 -3.20 4.74 -24.18
C GLY A 205 -3.69 5.59 -23.00
N TYR A 206 -4.64 5.05 -22.24
CA TYR A 206 -5.20 5.75 -21.08
C TYR A 206 -4.17 5.97 -19.97
N ILE A 207 -3.38 4.96 -19.62
CA ILE A 207 -2.28 5.08 -18.65
C ILE A 207 -1.31 6.19 -19.10
N ARG A 208 -0.92 6.22 -20.37
CA ARG A 208 -0.03 7.25 -20.92
C ARG A 208 -0.60 8.65 -20.74
N VAL A 209 -1.87 8.86 -21.09
CA VAL A 209 -2.54 10.15 -20.91
C VAL A 209 -2.59 10.56 -19.44
N LYS A 210 -2.93 9.63 -18.53
CA LYS A 210 -3.00 9.91 -17.10
C LYS A 210 -1.64 10.20 -16.46
N ILE A 211 -0.58 9.58 -16.92
CA ILE A 211 0.78 9.93 -16.49
C ILE A 211 1.17 11.34 -16.93
N LEU A 212 0.86 11.71 -18.18
CA LEU A 212 1.11 13.08 -18.68
C LEU A 212 0.30 14.12 -17.87
N GLU A 213 -0.98 13.84 -17.60
CA GLU A 213 -1.83 14.67 -16.76
C GLU A 213 -1.26 14.84 -15.36
N LEU A 214 -0.82 13.75 -14.73
CA LEU A 214 -0.21 13.79 -13.40
C LEU A 214 1.05 14.64 -13.38
N LEU A 215 1.97 14.45 -14.33
CA LEU A 215 3.20 15.24 -14.43
C LEU A 215 2.92 16.73 -14.62
N LEU A 216 1.88 17.06 -15.40
CA LEU A 216 1.44 18.44 -15.58
C LEU A 216 0.91 19.04 -14.27
N VAL A 217 0.03 18.32 -13.55
CA VAL A 217 -0.51 18.75 -12.26
C VAL A 217 0.63 18.94 -11.24
N LEU A 218 1.58 18.02 -11.19
CA LEU A 218 2.74 18.12 -10.29
C LEU A 218 3.65 19.31 -10.59
N THR A 219 3.72 19.77 -11.83
CA THR A 219 4.43 21.01 -12.19
C THR A 219 3.85 22.24 -11.48
N GLY A 220 2.54 22.27 -11.26
CA GLY A 220 1.83 23.35 -10.53
C GLY A 220 1.85 23.20 -9.01
N PHE A 221 2.33 22.07 -8.50
CA PHE A 221 2.21 21.73 -7.09
C PHE A 221 3.25 22.46 -6.22
N ASP A 222 2.82 22.99 -5.06
CA ASP A 222 3.69 23.59 -4.05
C ASP A 222 3.76 22.69 -2.82
N LEU A 223 4.95 22.16 -2.53
CA LEU A 223 5.22 21.24 -1.43
C LEU A 223 5.56 21.95 -0.10
N ASN A 224 5.69 23.27 -0.10
CA ASN A 224 6.15 24.02 1.08
C ASN A 224 5.16 23.98 2.27
N ASN A 225 3.95 23.49 2.07
CA ASN A 225 2.89 23.43 3.09
C ASN A 225 2.63 22.01 3.63
N SER A 226 3.56 21.07 3.48
CA SER A 226 3.38 19.71 3.96
C SER A 226 3.77 19.58 5.43
N GLU A 227 2.81 19.28 6.31
CA GLU A 227 3.10 18.87 7.69
C GLU A 227 3.54 17.41 7.70
N HIS A 228 4.80 17.16 8.04
CA HIS A 228 5.34 15.82 8.14
C HIS A 228 5.32 15.34 9.59
N VAL A 229 4.75 14.16 9.81
CA VAL A 229 4.79 13.50 11.12
C VAL A 229 5.81 12.36 11.03
N TYR A 230 6.97 12.60 11.62
CA TYR A 230 8.03 11.61 11.74
C TYR A 230 8.06 11.02 13.15
N PHE A 231 8.54 9.79 13.24
CA PHE A 231 8.74 9.05 14.48
C PHE A 231 10.19 8.56 14.54
N SER A 232 10.78 8.58 15.74
CA SER A 232 12.12 8.04 15.94
C SER A 232 12.12 6.52 16.07
N ASP A 233 13.25 5.87 15.80
CA ASP A 233 13.47 4.43 16.03
C ASP A 233 12.90 3.96 17.37
N VAL A 234 13.28 4.65 18.45
CA VAL A 234 12.85 4.30 19.82
C VAL A 234 11.32 4.31 19.93
N GLN A 235 10.65 5.27 19.30
CA GLN A 235 9.19 5.34 19.31
C GLN A 235 8.58 4.22 18.50
N ILE A 236 9.14 3.89 17.34
CA ILE A 236 8.64 2.82 16.47
C ILE A 236 8.85 1.46 17.11
N ASP A 237 10.03 1.18 17.66
CA ASP A 237 10.30 -0.07 18.36
C ASP A 237 9.36 -0.28 19.54
N ALA A 238 9.14 0.75 20.35
CA ALA A 238 8.20 0.68 21.46
C ALA A 238 6.77 0.41 20.98
N ILE A 239 6.32 1.07 19.90
CA ILE A 239 4.98 0.86 19.33
C ILE A 239 4.83 -0.53 18.69
N LYS A 240 5.85 -1.05 18.01
CA LYS A 240 5.86 -2.43 17.49
C LYS A 240 5.75 -3.44 18.64
N GLN A 241 6.42 -3.20 19.78
CA GLN A 241 6.28 -4.02 21.00
C GLN A 241 4.88 -3.92 21.62
N VAL A 242 4.29 -2.72 21.72
CA VAL A 242 2.90 -2.53 22.17
C VAL A 242 1.94 -3.33 21.28
N HIS A 243 2.10 -3.26 20.00
CA HIS A 243 1.27 -3.98 19.03
C HIS A 243 1.39 -5.51 19.17
N ALA A 244 2.62 -6.04 19.24
CA ALA A 244 2.87 -7.46 19.46
C ALA A 244 2.25 -7.96 20.76
N PHE A 245 2.41 -7.18 21.86
CA PHE A 245 1.79 -7.48 23.15
C PHE A 245 0.25 -7.54 23.04
N LEU A 246 -0.36 -6.55 22.39
CA LEU A 246 -1.82 -6.48 22.23
C LEU A 246 -2.35 -7.64 21.38
N LYS A 247 -1.66 -8.03 20.30
CA LYS A 247 -2.01 -9.21 19.49
C LYS A 247 -1.91 -10.50 20.29
N GLY A 248 -0.84 -10.67 21.07
CA GLY A 248 -0.66 -11.85 21.92
C GLY A 248 -1.66 -11.94 23.08
N HIS A 249 -2.19 -10.80 23.52
CA HIS A 249 -3.11 -10.70 24.65
C HIS A 249 -4.47 -10.10 24.24
N TYR A 250 -4.94 -10.39 23.05
CA TYR A 250 -6.10 -9.74 22.45
C TYR A 250 -7.42 -9.93 23.20
N ARG A 251 -7.50 -10.93 24.09
CA ARG A 251 -8.66 -11.17 24.98
C ARG A 251 -8.74 -10.15 26.12
N GLY A 252 -7.58 -9.62 26.56
CA GLY A 252 -7.48 -8.66 27.64
C GLY A 252 -7.88 -7.24 27.23
N HIS A 253 -8.30 -6.45 28.19
CA HIS A 253 -8.58 -5.02 27.99
C HIS A 253 -7.47 -4.23 28.68
N TYR A 254 -6.78 -3.39 27.92
CA TYR A 254 -5.68 -2.57 28.40
C TYR A 254 -5.99 -1.10 28.18
N THR A 255 -5.83 -0.29 29.21
CA THR A 255 -5.95 1.16 29.12
C THR A 255 -4.67 1.75 28.52
N ILE A 256 -4.77 2.99 28.03
CA ILE A 256 -3.59 3.71 27.52
C ILE A 256 -2.57 3.93 28.64
N GLU A 257 -3.04 4.18 29.84
CA GLU A 257 -2.24 4.40 31.04
C GLU A 257 -1.42 3.14 31.41
N GLU A 258 -2.05 1.97 31.42
CA GLU A 258 -1.36 0.69 31.67
C GLU A 258 -0.30 0.39 30.60
N LEU A 259 -0.64 0.61 29.32
CA LEU A 259 0.32 0.43 28.22
C LEU A 259 1.47 1.45 28.31
N SER A 260 1.17 2.69 28.68
CA SER A 260 2.16 3.76 28.84
C SER A 260 3.20 3.43 29.91
N VAL A 261 2.75 2.94 31.06
CA VAL A 261 3.63 2.50 32.15
C VAL A 261 4.46 1.29 31.69
N ARG A 262 3.83 0.28 31.10
CA ARG A 262 4.48 -0.96 30.68
C ARG A 262 5.58 -0.74 29.66
N PHE A 263 5.34 0.12 28.66
CA PHE A 263 6.26 0.36 27.54
C PHE A 263 7.05 1.67 27.68
N LYS A 264 7.00 2.31 28.84
CA LYS A 264 7.76 3.53 29.17
C LYS A 264 7.56 4.67 28.17
N MET A 265 6.34 4.82 27.67
CA MET A 265 5.93 5.91 26.76
C MET A 265 4.93 6.82 27.46
N SER A 266 4.96 8.13 27.16
CA SER A 266 3.85 8.98 27.64
C SER A 266 2.53 8.64 26.92
N PRO A 267 1.36 8.80 27.56
CA PRO A 267 0.05 8.53 26.95
C PRO A 267 -0.18 9.25 25.63
N THR A 268 0.27 10.48 25.53
CA THR A 268 0.14 11.31 24.32
C THR A 268 0.99 10.77 23.18
N VAL A 269 2.25 10.43 23.44
CA VAL A 269 3.17 9.86 22.45
C VAL A 269 2.67 8.50 21.98
N LEU A 270 2.24 7.62 22.92
CA LEU A 270 1.68 6.32 22.59
C LEU A 270 0.48 6.43 21.64
N LYS A 271 -0.50 7.29 21.96
CA LYS A 271 -1.67 7.52 21.10
C LYS A 271 -1.28 8.03 19.72
N LYS A 272 -0.38 9.03 19.65
CA LYS A 272 0.08 9.65 18.39
C LYS A 272 0.82 8.63 17.53
N CYS A 273 1.81 7.92 18.12
CA CYS A 273 2.61 6.94 17.40
C CYS A 273 1.76 5.75 16.95
N PHE A 274 0.94 5.16 17.84
CA PHE A 274 0.10 4.01 17.48
C PHE A 274 -0.87 4.36 16.33
N LYS A 275 -1.52 5.52 16.40
CA LYS A 275 -2.39 5.99 15.31
C LYS A 275 -1.60 6.29 14.03
N GLY A 276 -0.39 6.84 14.15
CA GLY A 276 0.50 7.11 13.02
C GLY A 276 0.91 5.84 12.30
N VAL A 277 1.30 4.80 13.05
CA VAL A 277 1.76 3.51 12.49
C VAL A 277 0.59 2.67 11.97
N TYR A 278 -0.45 2.45 12.78
CA TYR A 278 -1.54 1.49 12.48
C TYR A 278 -2.83 2.14 11.96
N GLY A 279 -2.87 3.46 11.82
CA GLY A 279 -3.98 4.21 11.24
C GLY A 279 -5.18 4.40 12.16
N ASN A 280 -5.24 3.71 13.30
CA ASN A 280 -6.36 3.70 14.23
C ASN A 280 -5.91 3.93 15.66
N SER A 281 -6.82 4.37 16.52
CA SER A 281 -6.55 4.33 17.96
C SER A 281 -6.36 2.87 18.41
N VAL A 282 -5.65 2.65 19.53
CA VAL A 282 -5.46 1.32 20.14
C VAL A 282 -6.80 0.59 20.29
N TYR A 283 -7.82 1.29 20.80
CA TYR A 283 -9.15 0.70 20.99
C TYR A 283 -9.80 0.27 19.67
N ALA A 284 -9.83 1.14 18.65
CA ALA A 284 -10.43 0.85 17.36
C ALA A 284 -9.69 -0.29 16.63
N TYR A 285 -8.34 -0.30 16.70
CA TYR A 285 -7.52 -1.37 16.17
C TYR A 285 -7.84 -2.71 16.83
N MET A 286 -7.84 -2.77 18.17
CA MET A 286 -8.13 -4.00 18.90
C MET A 286 -9.56 -4.50 18.72
N LYS A 287 -10.53 -3.58 18.60
CA LYS A 287 -11.91 -3.94 18.22
C LYS A 287 -11.94 -4.68 16.89
N LYS A 288 -11.32 -4.10 15.85
CA LYS A 288 -11.26 -4.71 14.50
C LYS A 288 -10.53 -6.05 14.53
N TYR A 289 -9.38 -6.12 15.20
CA TYR A 289 -8.60 -7.35 15.33
C TYR A 289 -9.39 -8.49 15.98
N ARG A 290 -10.11 -8.22 17.08
CA ARG A 290 -10.99 -9.20 17.74
C ARG A 290 -12.09 -9.71 16.80
N LEU A 291 -12.69 -8.83 16.02
CA LEU A 291 -13.71 -9.21 15.05
C LEU A 291 -13.17 -10.08 13.92
N GLN A 292 -11.93 -9.83 13.47
CA GLN A 292 -11.24 -10.70 12.52
C GLN A 292 -10.95 -12.09 13.12
N MET A 293 -10.56 -12.15 14.40
CA MET A 293 -10.42 -13.44 15.09
C MET A 293 -11.75 -14.19 15.21
N ALA A 294 -12.85 -13.45 15.48
CA ALA A 294 -14.20 -14.04 15.49
C ALA A 294 -14.56 -14.62 14.10
N GLU A 295 -14.26 -13.92 13.03
CA GLU A 295 -14.49 -14.38 11.67
C GLU A 295 -13.82 -15.73 11.41
N ARG A 296 -12.55 -15.90 11.82
CA ARG A 296 -11.82 -17.17 11.70
C ARG A 296 -12.53 -18.29 12.49
N LEU A 297 -12.87 -18.03 13.76
CA LEU A 297 -13.57 -19.01 14.59
C LEU A 297 -14.97 -19.38 14.07
N LEU A 298 -15.67 -18.43 13.43
CA LEU A 298 -16.96 -18.69 12.78
C LEU A 298 -16.83 -19.66 11.59
N LYS A 299 -15.74 -19.54 10.81
CA LYS A 299 -15.45 -20.45 9.68
C LYS A 299 -15.14 -21.87 10.15
N GLU A 300 -14.48 -22.03 11.29
CA GLU A 300 -14.18 -23.34 11.86
C GLU A 300 -15.41 -24.11 12.36
N ASN A 301 -16.50 -23.41 12.64
CA ASN A 301 -17.82 -23.93 13.04
C ASN A 301 -17.82 -24.88 14.26
N LYS A 302 -16.85 -24.71 15.17
CA LYS A 302 -16.66 -25.58 16.36
C LYS A 302 -17.29 -25.03 17.62
N LEU A 303 -17.46 -23.70 17.71
CA LEU A 303 -17.87 -22.98 18.91
C LEU A 303 -19.24 -22.31 18.71
N THR A 304 -20.00 -22.16 19.77
CA THR A 304 -21.23 -21.34 19.79
C THR A 304 -20.89 -19.85 19.64
N ILE A 305 -21.86 -19.03 19.26
CA ILE A 305 -21.68 -17.58 19.16
C ILE A 305 -21.27 -16.96 20.50
N GLY A 306 -21.84 -17.48 21.61
CA GLY A 306 -21.48 -17.03 22.96
C GLY A 306 -20.06 -17.37 23.35
N GLU A 307 -19.60 -18.58 23.06
CA GLU A 307 -18.21 -19.01 23.29
C GLU A 307 -17.22 -18.20 22.48
N ILE A 308 -17.53 -17.95 21.20
CA ILE A 308 -16.69 -17.08 20.36
C ILE A 308 -16.59 -15.69 20.99
N ALA A 309 -17.72 -15.08 21.41
CA ALA A 309 -17.72 -13.78 22.06
C ALA A 309 -16.75 -13.74 23.25
N LEU A 310 -16.84 -14.71 24.14
CA LEU A 310 -15.96 -14.83 25.32
C LEU A 310 -14.51 -15.05 24.90
N GLN A 311 -14.25 -15.91 23.91
CA GLN A 311 -12.92 -16.23 23.45
C GLN A 311 -12.19 -15.03 22.84
N ILE A 312 -12.91 -14.08 22.25
CA ILE A 312 -12.33 -12.86 21.69
C ILE A 312 -12.35 -11.66 22.67
N GLY A 313 -12.75 -11.88 23.92
CA GLY A 313 -12.71 -10.87 25.00
C GLY A 313 -14.00 -10.03 25.13
N TYR A 314 -15.13 -10.43 24.54
CA TYR A 314 -16.42 -9.80 24.79
C TYR A 314 -17.15 -10.50 25.92
N GLN A 315 -17.33 -9.80 27.05
CA GLN A 315 -18.11 -10.32 28.18
C GLN A 315 -19.61 -10.41 27.90
N ASN A 316 -20.11 -9.62 26.93
CA ASN A 316 -21.53 -9.59 26.56
C ASN A 316 -21.69 -9.99 25.07
N PRO A 317 -22.31 -11.16 24.79
CA PRO A 317 -22.54 -11.65 23.43
C PRO A 317 -23.36 -10.71 22.57
N ASN A 318 -24.29 -9.92 23.14
CA ASN A 318 -25.10 -8.97 22.39
C ASN A 318 -24.23 -7.78 21.90
N LYS A 319 -23.27 -7.31 22.71
CA LYS A 319 -22.31 -6.30 22.28
C LYS A 319 -21.41 -6.82 21.17
N PHE A 320 -20.98 -8.08 21.25
CA PHE A 320 -20.26 -8.74 20.16
C PHE A 320 -21.08 -8.80 18.88
N THR A 321 -22.32 -9.30 18.94
CA THR A 321 -23.22 -9.42 17.78
C THR A 321 -23.45 -8.08 17.11
N SER A 322 -23.69 -7.02 17.89
CA SER A 322 -23.83 -5.65 17.38
C SER A 322 -22.57 -5.14 16.70
N ALA A 323 -21.39 -5.32 17.35
CA ALA A 323 -20.11 -4.90 16.80
C ALA A 323 -19.78 -5.65 15.49
N PHE A 324 -20.03 -6.95 15.43
CA PHE A 324 -19.81 -7.80 14.26
C PHE A 324 -20.73 -7.38 13.10
N ARG A 325 -22.02 -7.14 13.39
CA ARG A 325 -22.96 -6.65 12.37
C ARG A 325 -22.55 -5.30 11.79
N THR A 326 -22.05 -4.41 12.63
CA THR A 326 -21.54 -3.09 12.17
C THR A 326 -20.35 -3.25 11.23
N GLU A 327 -19.44 -4.19 11.48
CA GLU A 327 -18.22 -4.39 10.68
C GLU A 327 -18.49 -5.17 9.39
N TYR A 328 -19.31 -6.25 9.46
CA TYR A 328 -19.52 -7.20 8.35
C TYR A 328 -20.89 -7.08 7.66
N GLY A 329 -21.75 -6.16 8.10
CA GLY A 329 -23.10 -5.95 7.54
C GLY A 329 -24.13 -7.03 7.89
N MET A 330 -23.74 -8.08 8.62
CA MET A 330 -24.59 -9.20 9.02
C MET A 330 -24.21 -9.74 10.40
N THR A 331 -25.14 -10.43 11.06
CA THR A 331 -24.88 -11.06 12.36
C THR A 331 -23.90 -12.22 12.25
N PRO A 332 -23.21 -12.61 13.36
CA PRO A 332 -22.32 -13.78 13.35
C PRO A 332 -23.01 -15.07 12.92
N THR A 333 -24.30 -15.24 13.27
CA THR A 333 -25.09 -16.42 12.89
C THR A 333 -25.36 -16.46 11.38
N GLU A 334 -25.76 -15.33 10.79
CA GLU A 334 -25.97 -15.20 9.34
C GLU A 334 -24.66 -15.42 8.58
N TYR A 335 -23.55 -14.84 9.07
CA TYR A 335 -22.23 -15.02 8.50
C TYR A 335 -21.79 -16.49 8.47
N ARG A 336 -21.97 -17.21 9.58
CA ARG A 336 -21.67 -18.64 9.67
C ARG A 336 -22.47 -19.46 8.66
N LYS A 337 -23.82 -19.24 8.62
CA LYS A 337 -24.69 -19.95 7.66
C LYS A 337 -24.25 -19.75 6.22
N LYS A 338 -23.95 -18.49 5.85
CA LYS A 338 -23.48 -18.15 4.51
C LYS A 338 -22.18 -18.88 4.16
N LYS A 339 -21.18 -18.89 5.08
CA LYS A 339 -19.89 -19.56 4.83
C LYS A 339 -20.02 -21.09 4.78
N THR A 340 -20.90 -21.68 5.56
CA THR A 340 -21.17 -23.13 5.48
C THR A 340 -21.80 -23.51 4.13
N GLN A 341 -22.74 -22.69 3.62
CA GLN A 341 -23.33 -22.91 2.30
C GLN A 341 -22.33 -22.73 1.15
N GLU A 342 -21.46 -21.73 1.21
CA GLU A 342 -20.39 -21.54 0.22
C GLU A 342 -19.43 -22.74 0.19
N SER A 343 -19.09 -23.33 1.35
CA SER A 343 -18.21 -24.50 1.44
C SER A 343 -18.87 -25.81 0.98
N LEU A 344 -20.18 -25.87 0.87
CA LEU A 344 -20.92 -27.06 0.38
C LEU A 344 -21.14 -27.01 -1.14
N ASN A 345 -21.06 -25.81 -1.74
CA ASN A 345 -21.33 -25.57 -3.16
C ASN A 345 -20.05 -25.37 -4.02
N GLY A 346 -18.87 -25.38 -3.42
CA GLY A 346 -17.57 -25.30 -4.06
C GLY A 346 -16.74 -26.55 -3.79
#